data_ab462325e7bb902e1c33ca5adce7a988
#
_entry.id   ab462325e7bb902e1c33ca5adce7a988
#
_cell.length_a   1.000
_cell.length_b   1.000
_cell.length_c   1.000
_cell.angle_alpha   90.00
_cell.angle_beta   90.00
_cell.angle_gamma   90.00
#
_symmetry.space_group_name_H-M   'P 1'
#
loop_
_entity.id
_entity.type
_entity.pdbx_description
1 polymer ?
#
loop_
_entity_poly.entity_id
_entity_poly.type
_entity_poly.pdbx_seq_one_letter_code
_entity_poly.pdbx_strand_id
1 'polypeptide(L)' 'MTEKQKLILALTQIENLKTLLEGNEYQQYLYGHLVKTSIELRRQLNHHE' A
#
# COMPACT_ATOMS: atom_id res chain seq x y z
N MET A 1 17.32 7.96 2.50
CA MET A 1 16.49 6.83 2.02
C MET A 1 16.27 6.96 0.52
N THR A 2 16.52 5.89 -0.22
CA THR A 2 16.33 5.89 -1.68
C THR A 2 14.83 5.84 -2.01
N GLU A 3 14.50 6.21 -3.25
CA GLU A 3 13.12 6.11 -3.71
C GLU A 3 12.59 4.68 -3.64
N LYS A 4 13.44 3.70 -4.00
CA LYS A 4 13.07 2.29 -3.90
C LYS A 4 12.74 1.91 -2.45
N GLN A 5 13.54 2.35 -1.49
CA GLN A 5 13.28 2.08 -0.07
C GLN A 5 11.98 2.71 0.39
N LYS A 6 11.68 3.93 -0.05
CA LYS A 6 10.42 4.60 0.29
C LYS A 6 9.23 3.81 -0.24
N LEU A 7 9.32 3.30 -1.46
CA LEU A 7 8.23 2.52 -2.05
C LEU A 7 8.00 1.23 -1.29
N ILE A 8 9.06 0.54 -0.90
CA ILE A 8 8.97 -0.70 -0.13
C ILE A 8 8.32 -0.43 1.23
N LEU A 9 8.74 0.65 1.91
CA LEU A 9 8.14 1.02 3.19
C LEU A 9 6.68 1.38 3.04
N ALA A 10 6.32 2.11 1.98
CA ALA A 10 4.93 2.49 1.74
C ALA A 10 4.05 1.25 1.56
N LEU A 11 4.53 0.25 0.80
CA LEU A 11 3.81 -1.00 0.64
C LEU A 11 3.62 -1.73 1.96
N THR A 12 4.65 -1.74 2.80
CA THR A 12 4.58 -2.35 4.12
C THR A 12 3.53 -1.65 4.98
N GLN A 13 3.48 -0.32 4.95
CA GLN A 13 2.49 0.43 5.72
C GLN A 13 1.07 0.17 5.23
N ILE A 14 0.87 -0.02 3.93
CA ILE A 14 -0.44 -0.37 3.39
C ILE A 14 -0.90 -1.72 3.95
N GLU A 15 -0.02 -2.70 4.02
CA GLU A 15 -0.37 -4.00 4.61
C GLU A 15 -0.73 -3.86 6.09
N ASN A 16 0.02 -3.04 6.82
CA ASN A 16 -0.29 -2.77 8.23
C ASN A 16 -1.65 -2.09 8.39
N LEU A 17 -1.96 -1.13 7.51
CA LEU A 17 -3.25 -0.45 7.53
C LEU A 17 -4.40 -1.41 7.26
N LYS A 18 -4.25 -2.34 6.32
CA LYS A 18 -5.28 -3.34 6.07
C LYS A 18 -5.61 -4.13 7.34
N THR A 19 -4.57 -4.55 8.05
CA THR A 19 -4.75 -5.31 9.29
C THR A 19 -5.47 -4.46 10.36
N LEU A 20 -5.06 -3.20 10.49
CA LEU A 20 -5.66 -2.31 11.49
C LEU A 20 -7.12 -1.97 11.18
N LEU A 21 -7.48 -2.00 9.90
CA LEU A 21 -8.83 -1.64 9.46
C LEU A 21 -9.79 -2.82 9.45
N GLU A 22 -9.35 -4.02 9.80
CA GLU A 22 -10.24 -5.18 9.91
C GLU A 22 -11.36 -4.87 10.89
N GLY A 23 -12.60 -5.13 10.48
CA GLY A 23 -13.77 -4.85 11.32
C GLY A 23 -14.26 -3.41 11.26
N ASN A 24 -13.54 -2.52 10.55
CA ASN A 24 -13.99 -1.15 10.37
C ASN A 24 -15.26 -1.11 9.51
N GLU A 25 -16.19 -0.20 9.81
CA GLU A 25 -17.46 -0.12 9.10
C GLU A 25 -17.30 0.26 7.62
N TYR A 26 -16.20 0.91 7.25
CA TYR A 26 -15.89 1.25 5.86
C TYR A 26 -14.76 0.40 5.28
N GLN A 27 -14.57 -0.81 5.83
CA GLN A 27 -13.44 -1.66 5.48
C GLN A 27 -13.32 -1.90 3.97
N GLN A 28 -14.41 -2.26 3.31
CA GLN A 28 -14.37 -2.56 1.87
C GLN A 28 -14.02 -1.34 1.04
N TYR A 29 -14.57 -0.19 1.39
CA TYR A 29 -14.27 1.06 0.71
C TYR A 29 -12.78 1.41 0.85
N LEU A 30 -12.27 1.34 2.08
CA LEU A 30 -10.88 1.66 2.36
C LEU A 30 -9.92 0.66 1.71
N TYR A 31 -10.26 -0.62 1.74
CA TYR A 31 -9.43 -1.65 1.09
C TYR A 31 -9.34 -1.41 -0.42
N GLY A 32 -10.42 -0.98 -1.06
CA GLY A 32 -10.39 -0.66 -2.48
C GLY A 32 -9.37 0.41 -2.81
N HIS A 33 -9.32 1.47 -2.01
CA HIS A 33 -8.33 2.54 -2.18
C HIS A 33 -6.91 2.06 -1.91
N LEU A 34 -6.73 1.25 -0.86
CA LEU A 34 -5.41 0.73 -0.52
C LEU A 34 -4.89 -0.23 -1.60
N VAL A 35 -5.75 -1.06 -2.16
CA VAL A 35 -5.36 -1.97 -3.23
C VAL A 35 -4.92 -1.18 -4.48
N LYS A 36 -5.67 -0.17 -4.87
CA LYS A 36 -5.31 0.68 -6.00
C LYS A 36 -3.97 1.36 -5.78
N THR A 37 -3.77 1.89 -4.58
CA THR A 37 -2.51 2.54 -4.21
C THR A 37 -1.35 1.55 -4.27
N SER A 38 -1.54 0.33 -3.76
CA SER A 38 -0.47 -0.68 -3.75
C SER A 38 -0.09 -1.10 -5.17
N ILE A 39 -1.07 -1.21 -6.07
CA ILE A 39 -0.81 -1.53 -7.47
C ILE A 39 0.08 -0.46 -8.11
N GLU A 40 -0.24 0.80 -7.88
CA GLU A 40 0.56 1.90 -8.42
C GLU A 40 1.97 1.91 -7.84
N LEU A 41 2.10 1.66 -6.54
CA LEU A 41 3.42 1.63 -5.90
C LEU A 41 4.27 0.48 -6.44
N ARG A 42 3.67 -0.68 -6.68
CA ARG A 42 4.40 -1.81 -7.28
C ARG A 42 4.81 -1.51 -8.70
N ARG A 43 3.97 -0.82 -9.47
CA ARG A 43 4.33 -0.39 -10.82
C ARG A 43 5.56 0.49 -10.77
N GLN A 44 5.57 1.48 -9.88
CA GLN A 44 6.72 2.37 -9.73
C GLN A 44 7.96 1.61 -9.28
N LEU A 45 7.80 0.68 -8.35
CA LEU A 45 8.93 -0.10 -7.85
C LEU A 45 9.58 -0.93 -8.97
N ASN A 46 8.78 -1.48 -9.88
CA ASN A 46 9.29 -2.25 -10.99
C ASN A 46 10.14 -1.41 -11.95
N HIS A 47 9.96 -0.10 -11.94
CA HIS A 47 10.77 0.82 -12.76
C HIS A 47 12.09 1.22 -12.08
N HIS A 48 12.29 0.86 -10.82
CA HIS A 48 13.45 1.25 -10.03
C HIS A 48 14.47 0.13 -9.87
N GLU A 49 14.53 -0.77 -10.77
CA GLU A 49 15.49 -1.89 -10.69
C GLU A 49 16.93 -1.47 -10.81
#